data_f0b770fad5bc5c59f25722780ad6085c
#
_entry.id   f0b770fad5bc5c59f25722780ad6085c
#
_cell.length_a   1.000
_cell.length_b   1.000
_cell.length_c   1.000
_cell.angle_alpha   90.00
_cell.angle_beta   90.00
_cell.angle_gamma   90.00
#
_symmetry.space_group_name_H-M   'P 1'
#
loop_
_entity.id
_entity.type
_entity.pdbx_description
1 polymer ?
#
loop_
_entity_poly.entity_id
_entity_poly.type
_entity_poly.pdbx_seq_one_letter_code
_entity_poly.pdbx_strand_id
1 'polypeptide(L)'
;MKTQIIQTNPDPGTRGGARGLIRKHRLVTFFVLAFVLAWWSWPLAQFDIWPRQEFHAIGALVAAIVVIAVADGRAGFIDLGKRMIRWRVKWYFYAFALLVPLGVQVVMSTMNDAWSPDWLHLSWSAFALSFLIRLVNPMDGPMAEEPSWRGFAVPHLQALRSPLVSAAILGVLVALWHLPLVGHTGWIGLATTFVITFVYVWLFNRTGGSVLLVLLFHNAQGFATMTDLGYAGEALARQQLLEFFAWTAVALVLIVADRGAWRTAPPAAIYAEDR
;
A
#
# COMPACT_ATOMS: atom_id res chain seq x y z
N MET A 1 40.30 18.04 -38.89
CA MET A 1 40.34 16.89 -37.98
C MET A 1 38.89 16.52 -37.64
N LYS A 2 38.30 15.49 -38.30
CA LYS A 2 36.92 15.10 -38.12
C LYS A 2 36.88 14.08 -36.99
N THR A 3 36.27 14.44 -35.87
CA THR A 3 36.00 13.55 -34.73
C THR A 3 34.94 12.53 -35.15
N GLN A 4 35.33 11.28 -35.31
CA GLN A 4 34.39 10.17 -35.50
C GLN A 4 33.67 9.93 -34.15
N ILE A 5 32.37 10.18 -34.12
CA ILE A 5 31.49 9.73 -33.06
C ILE A 5 31.34 8.22 -33.23
N ILE A 6 31.93 7.45 -32.33
CA ILE A 6 31.72 6.02 -32.23
C ILE A 6 30.29 5.83 -31.71
N GLN A 7 29.36 5.55 -32.61
CA GLN A 7 28.04 5.02 -32.25
C GLN A 7 28.27 3.60 -31.73
N THR A 8 28.28 3.41 -30.44
CA THR A 8 28.18 2.09 -29.82
C THR A 8 26.76 1.57 -30.10
N ASN A 9 26.65 0.70 -31.10
CA ASN A 9 25.41 -0.03 -31.33
C ASN A 9 25.08 -0.85 -30.07
N PRO A 10 23.92 -0.67 -29.43
CA PRO A 10 23.56 -1.48 -28.29
C PRO A 10 23.35 -2.93 -28.73
N ASP A 11 23.97 -3.83 -28.03
CA ASP A 11 23.98 -5.29 -28.24
C ASP A 11 22.55 -5.82 -28.51
N PRO A 12 22.30 -6.44 -29.70
CA PRO A 12 20.98 -6.99 -30.05
C PRO A 12 20.52 -8.15 -29.17
N GLY A 13 21.46 -8.81 -28.46
CA GLY A 13 21.17 -9.97 -27.61
C GLY A 13 20.36 -9.68 -26.35
N THR A 14 20.25 -8.42 -25.90
CA THR A 14 19.57 -8.06 -24.64
C THR A 14 18.11 -7.63 -24.81
N ARG A 15 17.62 -7.45 -26.05
CA ARG A 15 16.26 -6.91 -26.32
C ARG A 15 15.14 -7.96 -26.30
N GLY A 16 15.42 -9.24 -26.41
CA GLY A 16 14.41 -10.31 -26.58
C GLY A 16 14.23 -11.27 -25.39
N GLY A 17 15.03 -11.16 -24.33
CA GLY A 17 14.96 -12.07 -23.18
C GLY A 17 13.96 -11.64 -22.10
N ALA A 18 13.73 -12.50 -21.09
CA ALA A 18 12.85 -12.24 -19.94
C ALA A 18 13.11 -10.87 -19.28
N ARG A 19 14.37 -10.45 -19.21
CA ARG A 19 14.77 -9.14 -18.68
C ARG A 19 14.19 -7.97 -19.49
N GLY A 20 14.21 -8.07 -20.83
CA GLY A 20 13.60 -7.06 -21.70
C GLY A 20 12.10 -6.98 -21.57
N LEU A 21 11.43 -8.13 -21.40
CA LEU A 21 9.99 -8.20 -21.18
C LEU A 21 9.59 -7.56 -19.84
N ILE A 22 10.31 -7.86 -18.77
CA ILE A 22 10.07 -7.25 -17.44
C ILE A 22 10.24 -5.73 -17.49
N ARG A 23 11.31 -5.23 -18.14
CA ARG A 23 11.52 -3.79 -18.30
C ARG A 23 10.39 -3.10 -19.04
N LYS A 24 9.91 -3.73 -20.12
CA LYS A 24 8.80 -3.19 -20.93
C LYS A 24 7.46 -3.20 -20.20
N HIS A 25 7.19 -4.24 -19.38
CA HIS A 25 5.90 -4.49 -18.73
C HIS A 25 6.03 -4.52 -17.20
N ARG A 26 6.84 -3.63 -16.62
CA ARG A 26 7.19 -3.63 -15.19
C ARG A 26 5.99 -3.64 -14.24
N LEU A 27 4.94 -2.85 -14.51
CA LEU A 27 3.73 -2.84 -13.70
C LEU A 27 2.96 -4.16 -13.79
N VAL A 28 2.78 -4.70 -14.99
CA VAL A 28 2.09 -5.99 -15.18
C VAL A 28 2.86 -7.09 -14.49
N THR A 29 4.18 -7.15 -14.68
CA THR A 29 5.04 -8.14 -14.03
C THR A 29 4.96 -8.02 -12.51
N PHE A 30 5.01 -6.79 -11.98
CA PHE A 30 4.88 -6.55 -10.55
C PHE A 30 3.55 -7.08 -10.00
N PHE A 31 2.42 -6.72 -10.60
CA PHE A 31 1.13 -7.17 -10.11
C PHE A 31 0.97 -8.68 -10.22
N VAL A 32 1.35 -9.30 -11.34
CA VAL A 32 1.30 -10.77 -11.48
C VAL A 32 2.13 -11.45 -10.39
N LEU A 33 3.36 -11.01 -10.16
CA LEU A 33 4.20 -11.57 -9.11
C LEU A 33 3.63 -11.32 -7.72
N ALA A 34 3.10 -10.12 -7.44
CA ALA A 34 2.51 -9.79 -6.15
C ALA A 34 1.32 -10.70 -5.81
N PHE A 35 0.46 -10.99 -6.80
CA PHE A 35 -0.66 -11.90 -6.64
C PHE A 35 -0.18 -13.35 -6.46
N VAL A 36 0.68 -13.83 -7.34
CA VAL A 36 1.18 -15.21 -7.28
C VAL A 36 1.91 -15.49 -5.97
N LEU A 37 2.79 -14.56 -5.53
CA LEU A 37 3.56 -14.72 -4.30
C LEU A 37 2.72 -14.53 -3.03
N ALA A 38 1.61 -13.80 -3.09
CA ALA A 38 0.71 -13.67 -1.95
C ALA A 38 -0.30 -14.82 -1.84
N TRP A 39 -0.69 -15.43 -2.97
CA TRP A 39 -1.79 -16.38 -3.05
C TRP A 39 -1.39 -17.83 -3.23
N TRP A 40 -0.09 -18.15 -3.38
CA TRP A 40 0.37 -19.48 -3.76
C TRP A 40 -0.17 -20.60 -2.84
N SER A 41 -0.35 -20.34 -1.55
CA SER A 41 -0.85 -21.29 -0.58
C SER A 41 -2.38 -21.35 -0.49
N TRP A 42 -3.08 -20.30 -0.93
CA TRP A 42 -4.53 -20.22 -0.83
C TRP A 42 -5.27 -21.35 -1.57
N PRO A 43 -4.98 -21.65 -2.85
CA PRO A 43 -5.60 -22.80 -3.51
C PRO A 43 -5.27 -24.12 -2.80
N LEU A 44 -4.05 -24.28 -2.30
CA LEU A 44 -3.61 -25.50 -1.61
C LEU A 44 -4.33 -25.68 -0.27
N ALA A 45 -4.59 -24.58 0.44
CA ALA A 45 -5.36 -24.60 1.69
C ALA A 45 -6.82 -24.99 1.49
N GLN A 46 -7.43 -24.67 0.33
CA GLN A 46 -8.79 -25.07 -0.01
C GLN A 46 -8.94 -26.60 -0.19
N PHE A 47 -7.85 -27.30 -0.49
CA PHE A 47 -7.81 -28.76 -0.66
C PHE A 47 -7.15 -29.49 0.51
N ASP A 48 -6.94 -28.82 1.66
CA ASP A 48 -6.24 -29.34 2.85
C ASP A 48 -4.82 -29.89 2.57
N ILE A 49 -4.19 -29.44 1.48
CA ILE A 49 -2.82 -29.84 1.09
C ILE A 49 -1.78 -29.04 1.86
N TRP A 50 -2.12 -27.82 2.33
CA TRP A 50 -1.21 -26.90 3.01
C TRP A 50 -1.86 -26.36 4.30
N PRO A 51 -1.07 -26.12 5.39
CA PRO A 51 -1.57 -25.46 6.59
C PRO A 51 -2.17 -24.08 6.25
N ARG A 52 -3.20 -23.67 6.97
CA ARG A 52 -4.11 -22.54 6.70
C ARG A 52 -3.46 -21.14 6.74
N GLN A 53 -2.31 -20.93 6.15
CA GLN A 53 -1.83 -19.58 5.85
C GLN A 53 -2.20 -19.26 4.40
N GLU A 54 -3.34 -18.64 4.21
CA GLU A 54 -3.95 -18.43 2.90
C GLU A 54 -3.41 -17.19 2.18
N PHE A 55 -2.71 -16.31 2.90
CA PHE A 55 -2.29 -15.01 2.40
C PHE A 55 -0.92 -14.61 2.94
N HIS A 56 -0.03 -14.17 2.04
CA HIS A 56 1.33 -13.78 2.35
C HIS A 56 1.61 -12.33 1.91
N ALA A 57 1.42 -11.35 2.82
CA ALA A 57 1.61 -9.94 2.52
C ALA A 57 3.00 -9.62 1.95
N ILE A 58 4.05 -10.32 2.41
CA ILE A 58 5.42 -10.16 1.93
C ILE A 58 5.57 -10.39 0.40
N GLY A 59 4.62 -11.10 -0.22
CA GLY A 59 4.63 -11.36 -1.66
C GLY A 59 4.69 -10.08 -2.49
N ALA A 60 4.01 -9.01 -2.06
CA ALA A 60 4.06 -7.73 -2.74
C ALA A 60 5.47 -7.09 -2.66
N LEU A 61 6.11 -7.15 -1.49
CA LEU A 61 7.46 -6.60 -1.30
C LEU A 61 8.49 -7.36 -2.14
N VAL A 62 8.42 -8.68 -2.15
CA VAL A 62 9.30 -9.53 -2.97
C VAL A 62 9.11 -9.22 -4.45
N ALA A 63 7.86 -9.07 -4.91
CA ALA A 63 7.56 -8.69 -6.30
C ALA A 63 8.19 -7.34 -6.67
N ALA A 64 8.06 -6.33 -5.81
CA ALA A 64 8.66 -5.01 -6.03
C ALA A 64 10.20 -5.11 -6.09
N ILE A 65 10.81 -5.81 -5.14
CA ILE A 65 12.27 -6.03 -5.11
C ILE A 65 12.76 -6.70 -6.39
N VAL A 66 12.10 -7.77 -6.84
CA VAL A 66 12.47 -8.51 -8.05
C VAL A 66 12.37 -7.61 -9.29
N VAL A 67 11.25 -6.88 -9.44
CA VAL A 67 11.06 -6.00 -10.61
C VAL A 67 12.04 -4.84 -10.59
N ILE A 68 12.29 -4.21 -9.44
CA ILE A 68 13.29 -3.14 -9.30
C ILE A 68 14.68 -3.66 -9.66
N ALA A 69 15.08 -4.83 -9.13
CA ALA A 69 16.39 -5.42 -9.40
C ALA A 69 16.62 -5.66 -10.90
N VAL A 70 15.60 -6.16 -11.61
CA VAL A 70 15.70 -6.51 -13.02
C VAL A 70 15.54 -5.30 -13.94
N ALA A 71 14.57 -4.42 -13.65
CA ALA A 71 14.24 -3.30 -14.52
C ALA A 71 15.07 -2.05 -14.25
N ASP A 72 15.23 -1.68 -12.97
CA ASP A 72 15.72 -0.38 -12.54
C ASP A 72 17.08 -0.43 -11.84
N GLY A 73 17.47 -1.62 -11.34
CA GLY A 73 18.76 -1.85 -10.71
C GLY A 73 19.00 -0.97 -9.48
N ARG A 74 20.24 -0.55 -9.29
CA ARG A 74 20.66 0.27 -8.14
C ARG A 74 19.88 1.60 -8.03
N ALA A 75 19.56 2.23 -9.15
CA ALA A 75 18.84 3.51 -9.15
C ALA A 75 17.44 3.36 -8.55
N GLY A 76 16.71 2.29 -8.89
CA GLY A 76 15.40 2.00 -8.33
C GLY A 76 15.41 1.75 -6.83
N PHE A 77 16.40 1.02 -6.33
CA PHE A 77 16.56 0.82 -4.88
C PHE A 77 16.91 2.11 -4.14
N ILE A 78 17.73 2.97 -4.73
CA ILE A 78 18.05 4.29 -4.14
C ILE A 78 16.79 5.17 -4.09
N ASP A 79 15.96 5.18 -5.15
CA ASP A 79 14.71 5.96 -5.17
C ASP A 79 13.74 5.44 -4.11
N LEU A 80 13.50 4.13 -4.07
CA LEU A 80 12.66 3.51 -3.05
C LEU A 80 13.17 3.84 -1.63
N GLY A 81 14.47 3.66 -1.38
CA GLY A 81 15.08 3.98 -0.08
C GLY A 81 14.89 5.46 0.31
N LYS A 82 15.07 6.40 -0.63
CA LYS A 82 14.82 7.83 -0.38
C LYS A 82 13.36 8.10 0.02
N ARG A 83 12.39 7.39 -0.58
CA ARG A 83 10.98 7.50 -0.23
C ARG A 83 10.68 6.92 1.14
N MET A 84 11.29 5.78 1.48
CA MET A 84 11.12 5.12 2.78
C MET A 84 11.65 5.96 3.95
N ILE A 85 12.69 6.76 3.73
CA ILE A 85 13.28 7.62 4.77
C ILE A 85 12.92 9.10 4.62
N ARG A 86 11.94 9.43 3.79
CA ARG A 86 11.50 10.83 3.60
C ARG A 86 10.69 11.30 4.80
N TRP A 87 11.36 11.85 5.80
CA TRP A 87 10.77 12.36 7.04
C TRP A 87 10.55 13.89 7.04
N ARG A 88 11.26 14.64 6.18
CA ARG A 88 11.16 16.11 6.12
C ARG A 88 9.90 16.55 5.39
N VAL A 89 8.77 16.43 6.08
CA VAL A 89 7.44 16.84 5.64
C VAL A 89 6.81 17.75 6.70
N LYS A 90 5.79 18.50 6.34
CA LYS A 90 5.11 19.39 7.28
C LYS A 90 4.46 18.57 8.40
N TRP A 91 4.57 19.06 9.64
CA TRP A 91 4.17 18.36 10.86
C TRP A 91 2.71 17.87 10.85
N TYR A 92 1.80 18.64 10.24
CA TYR A 92 0.39 18.27 10.20
C TYR A 92 0.11 16.99 9.39
N PHE A 93 0.99 16.55 8.51
CA PHE A 93 0.87 15.24 7.87
C PHE A 93 1.18 14.09 8.81
N TYR A 94 2.06 14.29 9.80
CA TYR A 94 2.24 13.33 10.88
C TYR A 94 1.00 13.25 11.76
N ALA A 95 0.42 14.41 12.11
CA ALA A 95 -0.85 14.45 12.84
C ALA A 95 -1.96 13.74 12.04
N PHE A 96 -2.08 14.00 10.74
CA PHE A 96 -3.02 13.30 9.88
C PHE A 96 -2.77 11.79 9.89
N ALA A 97 -1.53 11.34 9.69
CA ALA A 97 -1.18 9.92 9.58
C ALA A 97 -1.46 9.13 10.87
N LEU A 98 -1.33 9.76 12.01
CA LEU A 98 -1.53 9.09 13.30
C LEU A 98 -2.93 9.32 13.87
N LEU A 99 -3.47 10.53 13.81
CA LEU A 99 -4.70 10.88 14.51
C LEU A 99 -5.96 10.60 13.70
N VAL A 100 -5.91 10.67 12.36
CA VAL A 100 -7.12 10.39 11.56
C VAL A 100 -7.54 8.93 11.65
N PRO A 101 -6.64 7.92 11.51
CA PRO A 101 -7.03 6.53 11.71
C PRO A 101 -7.57 6.26 13.12
N LEU A 102 -6.90 6.77 14.15
CA LEU A 102 -7.34 6.62 15.52
C LEU A 102 -8.70 7.31 15.76
N GLY A 103 -8.89 8.50 15.21
CA GLY A 103 -10.15 9.24 15.29
C GLY A 103 -11.29 8.48 14.61
N VAL A 104 -11.07 7.92 13.43
CA VAL A 104 -12.06 7.06 12.76
C VAL A 104 -12.41 5.88 13.64
N GLN A 105 -11.40 5.17 14.18
CA GLN A 105 -11.64 4.01 15.04
C GLN A 105 -12.45 4.39 16.28
N VAL A 106 -12.07 5.44 16.99
CA VAL A 106 -12.80 5.91 18.20
C VAL A 106 -14.23 6.31 17.87
N VAL A 107 -14.44 7.14 16.84
CA VAL A 107 -15.79 7.62 16.47
C VAL A 107 -16.67 6.45 16.04
N MET A 108 -16.16 5.51 15.22
CA MET A 108 -16.97 4.37 14.78
C MET A 108 -17.28 3.40 15.92
N SER A 109 -16.32 3.21 16.84
CA SER A 109 -16.57 2.40 18.04
C SER A 109 -17.61 3.03 18.97
N THR A 110 -17.63 4.37 19.12
CA THR A 110 -18.68 5.04 19.91
C THR A 110 -20.07 4.96 19.28
N MET A 111 -20.14 4.83 17.94
CA MET A 111 -21.41 4.66 17.22
C MET A 111 -21.89 3.21 17.22
N ASN A 112 -21.05 2.27 17.61
CA ASN A 112 -21.39 0.86 17.69
C ASN A 112 -21.85 0.53 19.12
N ASP A 113 -23.08 0.05 19.27
CA ASP A 113 -23.68 -0.26 20.60
C ASP A 113 -22.90 -1.30 21.41
N ALA A 114 -21.98 -2.01 20.77
CA ALA A 114 -21.07 -2.97 21.40
C ALA A 114 -19.81 -2.33 21.98
N TRP A 115 -19.72 -1.01 22.05
CA TRP A 115 -18.57 -0.38 22.66
C TRP A 115 -18.47 -0.76 24.15
N SER A 116 -17.41 -1.51 24.43
CA SER A 116 -16.94 -1.74 25.79
C SER A 116 -15.69 -0.88 26.01
N PRO A 117 -15.55 -0.19 27.15
CA PRO A 117 -14.33 0.50 27.52
C PRO A 117 -13.16 -0.45 27.83
N ASP A 118 -13.22 -1.73 27.47
CA ASP A 118 -12.17 -2.72 27.73
C ASP A 118 -10.83 -2.36 27.09
N TRP A 119 -10.84 -1.52 26.04
CA TRP A 119 -9.61 -0.96 25.50
C TRP A 119 -8.85 -0.06 26.51
N LEU A 120 -9.47 0.37 27.60
CA LEU A 120 -8.79 1.01 28.74
C LEU A 120 -7.89 0.03 29.51
N HIS A 121 -8.13 -1.28 29.37
CA HIS A 121 -7.32 -2.33 29.96
C HIS A 121 -6.16 -2.78 29.06
N LEU A 122 -6.02 -2.19 27.84
CA LEU A 122 -4.90 -2.46 26.97
C LEU A 122 -3.58 -2.07 27.64
N SER A 123 -2.63 -2.98 27.60
CA SER A 123 -1.26 -2.67 28.00
C SER A 123 -0.64 -1.70 26.99
N TRP A 124 -0.56 -0.42 27.35
CA TRP A 124 0.00 0.62 26.47
C TRP A 124 1.45 0.34 26.06
N SER A 125 2.21 -0.35 26.90
CA SER A 125 3.58 -0.77 26.59
C SER A 125 3.60 -1.88 25.53
N ALA A 126 2.74 -2.89 25.65
CA ALA A 126 2.61 -3.95 24.64
C ALA A 126 2.11 -3.37 23.31
N PHE A 127 1.20 -2.43 23.39
CA PHE A 127 0.68 -1.66 22.28
C PHE A 127 1.80 -0.88 21.56
N ALA A 128 2.58 -0.08 22.25
CA ALA A 128 3.67 0.67 21.66
C ALA A 128 4.72 -0.27 21.05
N LEU A 129 5.04 -1.39 21.70
CA LEU A 129 5.97 -2.38 21.17
C LEU A 129 5.43 -3.03 19.89
N SER A 130 4.17 -3.44 19.87
CA SER A 130 3.52 -3.98 18.68
C SER A 130 3.54 -2.98 17.53
N PHE A 131 3.20 -1.71 17.80
CA PHE A 131 3.26 -0.64 16.81
C PHE A 131 4.67 -0.50 16.20
N LEU A 132 5.71 -0.52 17.02
CA LEU A 132 7.11 -0.41 16.55
C LEU A 132 7.55 -1.65 15.75
N ILE A 133 7.16 -2.84 16.20
CA ILE A 133 7.47 -4.09 15.50
C ILE A 133 6.83 -4.09 14.11
N ARG A 134 5.57 -3.72 13.99
CA ARG A 134 4.84 -3.67 12.72
C ARG A 134 5.43 -2.68 11.72
N LEU A 135 6.08 -1.60 12.18
CA LEU A 135 6.75 -0.65 11.29
C LEU A 135 7.94 -1.26 10.54
N VAL A 136 8.57 -2.30 11.09
CA VAL A 136 9.80 -2.89 10.54
C VAL A 136 9.64 -4.36 10.15
N ASN A 137 8.53 -4.99 10.49
CA ASN A 137 8.28 -6.40 10.20
C ASN A 137 7.77 -6.59 8.76
N PRO A 138 8.59 -7.14 7.83
CA PRO A 138 8.16 -7.32 6.44
C PRO A 138 7.15 -8.46 6.26
N MET A 139 6.88 -9.24 7.30
CA MET A 139 5.84 -10.28 7.28
C MET A 139 4.46 -9.72 7.61
N ASP A 140 4.38 -8.49 8.11
CA ASP A 140 3.14 -7.78 8.41
C ASP A 140 2.79 -6.78 7.29
N GLY A 141 1.49 -6.46 7.14
CA GLY A 141 0.95 -5.63 6.06
C GLY A 141 1.69 -4.32 5.81
N PRO A 142 1.83 -3.41 6.79
CA PRO A 142 2.38 -2.09 6.52
C PRO A 142 3.74 -2.10 5.85
N MET A 143 4.71 -2.85 6.38
CA MET A 143 6.07 -2.89 5.85
C MET A 143 6.19 -3.72 4.57
N ALA A 144 5.32 -4.70 4.34
CA ALA A 144 5.26 -5.46 3.10
C ALA A 144 4.59 -4.65 1.98
N GLU A 145 3.57 -3.88 2.32
CA GLU A 145 2.66 -3.26 1.36
C GLU A 145 3.09 -1.86 0.92
N GLU A 146 3.44 -0.97 1.84
CA GLU A 146 3.66 0.43 1.48
C GLU A 146 4.87 0.67 0.57
N PRO A 147 6.02 0.00 0.75
CA PRO A 147 7.12 0.08 -0.21
C PRO A 147 6.71 -0.40 -1.61
N SER A 148 5.81 -1.38 -1.68
CA SER A 148 5.36 -2.01 -2.92
C SER A 148 4.29 -1.17 -3.63
N TRP A 149 3.21 -0.85 -2.92
CA TRP A 149 2.09 -0.13 -3.51
C TRP A 149 2.42 1.34 -3.72
N ARG A 150 2.88 2.05 -2.67
CA ARG A 150 3.14 3.49 -2.73
C ARG A 150 4.56 3.80 -3.16
N GLY A 151 5.53 2.99 -2.74
CA GLY A 151 6.92 3.18 -3.14
C GLY A 151 7.19 2.83 -4.61
N PHE A 152 6.58 1.75 -5.12
CA PHE A 152 6.80 1.27 -6.49
C PHE A 152 5.59 1.51 -7.41
N ALA A 153 4.40 0.94 -7.11
CA ALA A 153 3.30 0.94 -8.08
C ALA A 153 2.71 2.33 -8.35
N VAL A 154 2.45 3.14 -7.31
CA VAL A 154 1.87 4.48 -7.47
C VAL A 154 2.69 5.37 -8.40
N PRO A 155 4.02 5.54 -8.22
CA PRO A 155 4.82 6.35 -9.13
C PRO A 155 4.73 5.90 -10.59
N HIS A 156 4.77 4.58 -10.83
CA HIS A 156 4.68 4.03 -12.18
C HIS A 156 3.29 4.19 -12.82
N LEU A 157 2.21 4.06 -12.03
CA LEU A 157 0.85 4.33 -12.48
C LEU A 157 0.66 5.81 -12.81
N GLN A 158 1.17 6.70 -11.96
CA GLN A 158 1.07 8.15 -12.13
C GLN A 158 1.94 8.70 -13.26
N ALA A 159 2.94 7.96 -13.71
CA ALA A 159 3.64 8.26 -14.94
C ALA A 159 2.77 8.06 -16.20
N LEU A 160 1.71 7.27 -16.10
CA LEU A 160 0.82 6.90 -17.21
C LEU A 160 -0.57 7.52 -17.09
N ARG A 161 -1.04 7.85 -15.90
CA ARG A 161 -2.41 8.27 -15.59
C ARG A 161 -2.43 9.38 -14.54
N SER A 162 -3.54 10.11 -14.45
CA SER A 162 -3.74 11.07 -13.35
C SER A 162 -3.73 10.37 -11.99
N PRO A 163 -3.44 11.09 -10.90
CA PRO A 163 -3.46 10.53 -9.55
C PRO A 163 -4.78 9.87 -9.17
N LEU A 164 -5.91 10.45 -9.58
CA LEU A 164 -7.24 9.89 -9.31
C LEU A 164 -7.44 8.54 -10.00
N VAL A 165 -7.10 8.46 -11.29
CA VAL A 165 -7.19 7.20 -12.06
C VAL A 165 -6.21 6.17 -11.52
N SER A 166 -5.00 6.59 -11.15
CA SER A 166 -4.00 5.71 -10.54
C SER A 166 -4.47 5.14 -9.20
N ALA A 167 -5.13 5.97 -8.37
CA ALA A 167 -5.72 5.51 -7.11
C ALA A 167 -6.86 4.52 -7.34
N ALA A 168 -7.72 4.77 -8.34
CA ALA A 168 -8.82 3.86 -8.67
C ALA A 168 -8.29 2.50 -9.17
N ILE A 169 -7.33 2.50 -10.10
CA ILE A 169 -6.72 1.26 -10.61
C ILE A 169 -6.05 0.49 -9.47
N LEU A 170 -5.23 1.18 -8.67
CA LEU A 170 -4.55 0.56 -7.54
C LEU A 170 -5.54 0.04 -6.50
N GLY A 171 -6.59 0.81 -6.20
CA GLY A 171 -7.63 0.43 -5.25
C GLY A 171 -8.32 -0.87 -5.64
N VAL A 172 -8.67 -1.02 -6.93
CA VAL A 172 -9.24 -2.27 -7.44
C VAL A 172 -8.25 -3.43 -7.31
N LEU A 173 -6.99 -3.22 -7.71
CA LEU A 173 -5.98 -4.28 -7.68
C LEU A 173 -5.63 -4.71 -6.26
N VAL A 174 -5.49 -3.75 -5.33
CA VAL A 174 -5.19 -4.06 -3.92
C VAL A 174 -6.41 -4.69 -3.23
N ALA A 175 -7.64 -4.23 -3.52
CA ALA A 175 -8.85 -4.89 -3.02
C ALA A 175 -8.92 -6.35 -3.49
N LEU A 176 -8.71 -6.61 -4.79
CA LEU A 176 -8.66 -7.98 -5.31
C LEU A 176 -7.52 -8.79 -4.70
N TRP A 177 -6.37 -8.18 -4.44
CA TRP A 177 -5.23 -8.86 -3.81
C TRP A 177 -5.55 -9.37 -2.40
N HIS A 178 -6.46 -8.69 -1.68
CA HIS A 178 -6.97 -9.12 -0.38
C HIS A 178 -8.09 -10.18 -0.44
N LEU A 179 -8.44 -10.68 -1.63
CA LEU A 179 -9.53 -11.66 -1.80
C LEU A 179 -9.42 -12.90 -0.88
N PRO A 180 -8.23 -13.48 -0.61
CA PRO A 180 -8.11 -14.60 0.32
C PRO A 180 -8.56 -14.27 1.75
N LEU A 181 -8.58 -13.00 2.12
CA LEU A 181 -8.98 -12.54 3.46
C LEU A 181 -10.49 -12.31 3.60
N VAL A 182 -11.27 -12.50 2.54
CA VAL A 182 -12.72 -12.22 2.55
C VAL A 182 -13.47 -13.05 3.59
N GLY A 183 -12.98 -14.25 3.92
CA GLY A 183 -13.52 -15.07 5.01
C GLY A 183 -13.42 -14.42 6.39
N HIS A 184 -12.46 -13.53 6.59
CA HIS A 184 -12.24 -12.80 7.85
C HIS A 184 -12.83 -11.38 7.82
N THR A 185 -12.71 -10.68 6.70
CA THR A 185 -13.09 -9.26 6.59
C THR A 185 -14.45 -9.03 5.92
N GLY A 186 -15.06 -10.08 5.36
CA GLY A 186 -16.23 -9.94 4.50
C GLY A 186 -15.94 -9.18 3.21
N TRP A 187 -16.92 -9.12 2.33
CA TRP A 187 -16.85 -8.34 1.08
C TRP A 187 -16.72 -6.83 1.33
N ILE A 188 -17.22 -6.37 2.48
CA ILE A 188 -17.10 -4.96 2.89
C ILE A 188 -15.65 -4.56 3.13
N GLY A 189 -14.81 -5.48 3.60
CA GLY A 189 -13.37 -5.26 3.76
C GLY A 189 -12.68 -4.95 2.43
N LEU A 190 -13.07 -5.62 1.33
CA LEU A 190 -12.54 -5.30 0.00
C LEU A 190 -12.99 -3.91 -0.47
N ALA A 191 -14.25 -3.54 -0.23
CA ALA A 191 -14.76 -2.21 -0.54
C ALA A 191 -14.04 -1.12 0.29
N THR A 192 -13.77 -1.39 1.56
CA THR A 192 -12.99 -0.50 2.43
C THR A 192 -11.55 -0.33 1.92
N THR A 193 -10.91 -1.43 1.52
CA THR A 193 -9.57 -1.41 0.90
C THR A 193 -9.54 -0.56 -0.37
N PHE A 194 -10.57 -0.66 -1.19
CA PHE A 194 -10.70 0.19 -2.38
C PHE A 194 -10.75 1.67 -2.01
N VAL A 195 -11.66 2.06 -1.14
CA VAL A 195 -11.86 3.50 -0.82
C VAL A 195 -10.72 4.09 -0.04
N ILE A 196 -10.13 3.37 0.92
CA ILE A 196 -9.01 3.87 1.72
C ILE A 196 -7.75 4.06 0.88
N THR A 197 -7.60 3.33 -0.23
CA THR A 197 -6.48 3.50 -1.17
C THR A 197 -6.40 4.94 -1.69
N PHE A 198 -7.50 5.65 -1.84
CA PHE A 198 -7.48 7.07 -2.23
C PHE A 198 -6.82 7.93 -1.13
N VAL A 199 -7.11 7.66 0.15
CA VAL A 199 -6.49 8.38 1.27
C VAL A 199 -4.98 8.15 1.29
N TYR A 200 -4.54 6.92 1.10
CA TYR A 200 -3.12 6.56 1.00
C TYR A 200 -2.41 7.27 -0.15
N VAL A 201 -3.00 7.26 -1.35
CA VAL A 201 -2.42 7.91 -2.54
C VAL A 201 -2.37 9.43 -2.34
N TRP A 202 -3.40 10.04 -1.75
CA TRP A 202 -3.40 11.46 -1.41
C TRP A 202 -2.27 11.79 -0.44
N LEU A 203 -2.13 11.06 0.66
CA LEU A 203 -1.09 11.28 1.66
C LEU A 203 0.30 11.15 1.04
N PHE A 204 0.53 10.09 0.25
CA PHE A 204 1.76 9.88 -0.49
C PHE A 204 2.10 11.09 -1.38
N ASN A 205 1.15 11.55 -2.18
CA ASN A 205 1.36 12.66 -3.10
C ASN A 205 1.61 13.98 -2.35
N ARG A 206 0.84 14.26 -1.29
CA ARG A 206 0.96 15.51 -0.51
C ARG A 206 2.23 15.58 0.33
N THR A 207 2.83 14.45 0.62
CA THR A 207 4.12 14.36 1.32
C THR A 207 5.31 14.26 0.37
N GLY A 208 5.10 14.51 -0.93
CA GLY A 208 6.14 14.44 -1.96
C GLY A 208 6.71 13.03 -2.15
N GLY A 209 5.88 12.01 -1.97
CA GLY A 209 6.26 10.61 -2.14
C GLY A 209 6.86 9.96 -0.89
N SER A 210 6.45 10.37 0.31
CA SER A 210 6.90 9.75 1.56
C SER A 210 6.21 8.40 1.80
N VAL A 211 6.93 7.32 1.63
CA VAL A 211 6.48 5.97 2.04
C VAL A 211 6.41 5.89 3.57
N LEU A 212 7.33 6.58 4.27
CA LEU A 212 7.32 6.62 5.74
C LEU A 212 5.99 7.11 6.31
N LEU A 213 5.44 8.22 5.78
CA LEU A 213 4.19 8.77 6.29
C LEU A 213 3.01 7.84 6.02
N VAL A 214 2.99 7.19 4.87
CA VAL A 214 1.95 6.23 4.51
C VAL A 214 2.06 4.96 5.36
N LEU A 215 3.28 4.52 5.64
CA LEU A 215 3.56 3.39 6.53
C LEU A 215 3.09 3.68 7.98
N LEU A 216 3.33 4.89 8.48
CA LEU A 216 2.80 5.33 9.78
C LEU A 216 1.26 5.34 9.79
N PHE A 217 0.65 5.85 8.73
CA PHE A 217 -0.82 5.87 8.58
C PHE A 217 -1.40 4.45 8.56
N HIS A 218 -0.81 3.55 7.75
CA HIS A 218 -1.24 2.16 7.65
C HIS A 218 -1.09 1.44 8.99
N ASN A 219 0.03 1.66 9.65
CA ASN A 219 0.26 1.08 10.95
C ASN A 219 -0.76 1.59 12.00
N ALA A 220 -1.05 2.89 12.01
CA ALA A 220 -2.07 3.46 12.90
C ALA A 220 -3.49 2.98 12.57
N GLN A 221 -3.80 2.75 11.28
CA GLN A 221 -5.09 2.25 10.83
C GLN A 221 -5.31 0.77 11.20
N GLY A 222 -4.29 -0.07 11.05
CA GLY A 222 -4.36 -1.50 11.36
C GLY A 222 -3.90 -1.87 12.78
N PHE A 223 -3.73 -0.89 13.65
CA PHE A 223 -3.05 -1.03 14.92
C PHE A 223 -3.85 -1.81 15.97
N ALA A 224 -5.14 -1.53 16.12
CA ALA A 224 -6.05 -2.33 16.90
C ALA A 224 -6.98 -3.03 15.92
N THR A 225 -6.83 -4.33 15.75
CA THR A 225 -7.79 -5.06 14.94
C THR A 225 -9.13 -5.08 15.64
N MET A 226 -10.21 -5.17 14.89
CA MET A 226 -11.56 -5.19 15.46
C MET A 226 -11.77 -6.37 16.43
N THR A 227 -11.05 -7.48 16.19
CA THR A 227 -11.04 -8.64 17.07
C THR A 227 -10.31 -8.38 18.38
N ASP A 228 -9.22 -7.61 18.35
CA ASP A 228 -8.50 -7.19 19.57
C ASP A 228 -9.35 -6.26 20.44
N LEU A 229 -10.29 -5.54 19.81
CA LEU A 229 -11.30 -4.70 20.49
C LEU A 229 -12.53 -5.49 20.95
N GLY A 230 -12.54 -6.81 20.77
CA GLY A 230 -13.62 -7.69 21.24
C GLY A 230 -14.87 -7.71 20.34
N TYR A 231 -14.84 -7.10 19.16
CA TYR A 231 -15.98 -7.17 18.23
C TYR A 231 -16.11 -8.55 17.62
N ALA A 232 -17.35 -9.11 17.66
CA ALA A 232 -17.70 -10.39 17.06
C ALA A 232 -19.14 -10.37 16.50
N GLY A 233 -19.47 -11.29 15.62
CA GLY A 233 -20.82 -11.44 15.08
C GLY A 233 -21.38 -10.16 14.45
N GLU A 234 -22.58 -9.76 14.82
CA GLU A 234 -23.28 -8.58 14.29
C GLU A 234 -22.57 -7.27 14.65
N ALA A 235 -21.95 -7.19 15.83
CA ALA A 235 -21.19 -6.00 16.25
C ALA A 235 -19.95 -5.79 15.35
N LEU A 236 -19.28 -6.88 14.97
CA LEU A 236 -18.17 -6.83 14.02
C LEU A 236 -18.65 -6.37 12.63
N ALA A 237 -19.74 -6.94 12.13
CA ALA A 237 -20.30 -6.57 10.83
C ALA A 237 -20.72 -5.08 10.81
N ARG A 238 -21.32 -4.58 11.90
CA ARG A 238 -21.69 -3.17 12.04
C ARG A 238 -20.45 -2.28 12.07
N GLN A 239 -19.43 -2.64 12.83
CA GLN A 239 -18.17 -1.89 12.90
C GLN A 239 -17.51 -1.77 11.52
N GLN A 240 -17.41 -2.87 10.78
CA GLN A 240 -16.86 -2.87 9.43
C GLN A 240 -17.64 -1.96 8.47
N LEU A 241 -18.97 -1.95 8.58
CA LEU A 241 -19.83 -1.07 7.78
C LEU A 241 -19.64 0.40 8.13
N LEU A 242 -19.57 0.74 9.42
CA LEU A 242 -19.29 2.09 9.90
C LEU A 242 -17.93 2.58 9.41
N GLU A 243 -16.90 1.76 9.48
CA GLU A 243 -15.57 2.09 8.97
C GLU A 243 -15.56 2.31 7.47
N PHE A 244 -16.27 1.48 6.70
CA PHE A 244 -16.42 1.69 5.26
C PHE A 244 -17.01 3.06 4.94
N PHE A 245 -18.08 3.46 5.62
CA PHE A 245 -18.69 4.79 5.41
C PHE A 245 -17.78 5.92 5.86
N ALA A 246 -17.09 5.77 6.99
CA ALA A 246 -16.14 6.77 7.47
C ALA A 246 -14.99 6.98 6.50
N TRP A 247 -14.34 5.91 6.02
CA TRP A 247 -13.26 6.02 5.05
C TRP A 247 -13.75 6.53 3.68
N THR A 248 -14.97 6.18 3.29
CA THR A 248 -15.61 6.74 2.10
C THR A 248 -15.79 8.25 2.24
N ALA A 249 -16.28 8.71 3.39
CA ALA A 249 -16.44 10.14 3.66
C ALA A 249 -15.09 10.87 3.64
N VAL A 250 -14.06 10.32 4.29
CA VAL A 250 -12.71 10.90 4.27
C VAL A 250 -12.17 10.98 2.84
N ALA A 251 -12.27 9.90 2.06
CA ALA A 251 -11.81 9.88 0.67
C ALA A 251 -12.54 10.93 -0.18
N LEU A 252 -13.86 11.02 -0.07
CA LEU A 252 -14.67 12.02 -0.81
C LEU A 252 -14.31 13.45 -0.42
N VAL A 253 -14.13 13.73 0.88
CA VAL A 253 -13.68 15.05 1.35
C VAL A 253 -12.33 15.41 0.73
N LEU A 254 -11.35 14.50 0.72
CA LEU A 254 -10.04 14.74 0.13
C LEU A 254 -10.11 14.93 -1.39
N ILE A 255 -10.98 14.17 -2.09
CA ILE A 255 -11.17 14.31 -3.53
C ILE A 255 -11.79 15.69 -3.88
N VAL A 256 -12.78 16.11 -3.12
CA VAL A 256 -13.51 17.37 -3.41
C VAL A 256 -12.72 18.59 -2.94
N ALA A 257 -12.15 18.55 -1.73
CA ALA A 257 -11.45 19.69 -1.13
C ALA A 257 -10.08 19.93 -1.78
N ASP A 258 -9.43 18.89 -2.29
CA ASP A 258 -8.08 18.97 -2.83
C ASP A 258 -7.97 18.52 -4.29
N ARG A 259 -8.82 19.08 -5.14
CA ARG A 259 -8.92 18.72 -6.58
C ARG A 259 -7.58 18.82 -7.32
N GLY A 260 -6.69 19.70 -6.89
CA GLY A 260 -5.37 19.87 -7.50
C GLY A 260 -4.48 18.62 -7.36
N ALA A 261 -4.50 17.99 -6.18
CA ALA A 261 -3.72 16.78 -5.91
C ALA A 261 -4.12 15.58 -6.78
N TRP A 262 -5.33 15.60 -7.33
CA TRP A 262 -5.88 14.51 -8.12
C TRP A 262 -5.70 14.67 -9.62
N ARG A 263 -5.34 15.88 -10.08
CA ARG A 263 -5.13 16.20 -11.50
C ARG A 263 -3.67 16.06 -11.91
N THR A 264 -2.75 16.47 -11.03
CA THR A 264 -1.31 16.53 -11.33
C THR A 264 -0.54 15.70 -10.32
N ALA A 265 0.15 14.68 -10.80
CA ALA A 265 1.08 13.94 -9.96
C ALA A 265 2.22 14.86 -9.48
N PRO A 266 2.71 14.70 -8.24
CA PRO A 266 3.95 15.35 -7.86
C PRO A 266 5.04 14.91 -8.82
N PRO A 267 6.06 15.76 -9.11
CA PRO A 267 7.18 15.39 -9.97
C PRO A 267 7.75 14.07 -9.44
N ALA A 268 7.47 12.99 -10.13
CA ALA A 268 8.09 11.74 -9.84
C ALA A 268 9.55 11.90 -10.27
N ALA A 269 10.47 11.82 -9.34
CA ALA A 269 11.85 11.46 -9.64
C ALA A 269 11.87 9.97 -10.03
N ILE A 270 11.07 9.63 -11.04
CA ILE A 270 11.14 8.34 -11.68
C ILE A 270 12.21 8.52 -12.74
N TYR A 271 13.44 8.12 -12.40
CA TYR A 271 14.54 7.92 -13.34
C TYR A 271 14.67 9.05 -14.39
N ALA A 272 15.06 10.24 -13.94
CA ALA A 272 15.34 11.41 -14.82
C ALA A 272 16.61 11.24 -15.67
N GLU A 273 17.10 10.02 -15.85
CA GLU A 273 18.35 9.73 -16.54
C GLU A 273 18.21 8.61 -17.59
N ASP A 274 17.26 8.72 -18.49
CA ASP A 274 17.29 8.01 -19.77
C ASP A 274 16.67 8.91 -20.86
N ARG A 275 17.21 10.13 -21.00
CA ARG A 275 17.01 10.97 -22.18
C ARG A 275 18.34 11.16 -22.92
#